data_f74b3ad9cd362cd8e090bf1076a8c710
#
_entry.id   f74b3ad9cd362cd8e090bf1076a8c710
#
_cell.length_a   1.000
_cell.length_b   1.000
_cell.length_c   1.000
_cell.angle_alpha   90.00
_cell.angle_beta   90.00
_cell.angle_gamma   90.00
#
_symmetry.space_group_name_H-M   'P 1'
#
loop_
_entity.id
_entity.type
_entity.pdbx_description
1 polymer ?
#
loop_
_entity_poly.entity_id
_entity_poly.type
_entity_poly.pdbx_seq_one_letter_code
_entity_poly.pdbx_strand_id
1 'polypeptide(L)'
;MTKIQLTVNGEAKTVTAPPMKRLLDVLREDLRLTGAKEGCGEGECGSCSILMNGELVNSCLVPVLQCESAHITTIEGVAHLAAEGEKLHPIQQCFLEKGAAQCGICTPGMILATHHLLEKYPQPTLLQIQEGLAGNLCRCTGYMRIFDAVRQAAAESVTVGVAE
;
A
#
# COMPACT_ATOMS: atom_id res chain seq x y z
N MET A 1 -28.32 3.42 -3.85
CA MET A 1 -27.19 4.30 -3.53
C MET A 1 -27.16 4.53 -2.03
N THR A 2 -26.02 4.27 -1.40
CA THR A 2 -25.80 4.48 0.04
C THR A 2 -24.73 5.55 0.20
N LYS A 3 -24.94 6.45 1.16
CA LYS A 3 -23.95 7.45 1.54
C LYS A 3 -23.04 6.86 2.60
N ILE A 4 -21.74 6.87 2.35
CA ILE A 4 -20.71 6.25 3.20
C ILE A 4 -19.70 7.33 3.55
N GLN A 5 -19.37 7.43 4.85
CA GLN A 5 -18.35 8.34 5.36
C GLN A 5 -17.09 7.54 5.71
N LEU A 6 -15.94 7.98 5.23
CA LEU A 6 -14.67 7.33 5.48
C LEU A 6 -13.54 8.37 5.46
N THR A 7 -12.39 8.03 6.01
CA THR A 7 -11.18 8.86 5.91
C THR A 7 -10.24 8.24 4.90
N VAL A 8 -9.79 8.99 3.91
CA VAL A 8 -8.82 8.50 2.91
C VAL A 8 -7.61 9.41 2.90
N ASN A 9 -6.43 8.84 3.16
CA ASN A 9 -5.15 9.57 3.22
C ASN A 9 -5.21 10.78 4.17
N GLY A 10 -5.86 10.63 5.32
CA GLY A 10 -6.02 11.67 6.33
C GLY A 10 -7.18 12.64 6.08
N GLU A 11 -7.85 12.59 4.94
CA GLU A 11 -8.96 13.48 4.60
C GLU A 11 -10.32 12.79 4.75
N ALA A 12 -11.27 13.44 5.43
CA ALA A 12 -12.65 12.95 5.50
C ALA A 12 -13.32 13.04 4.12
N LYS A 13 -13.86 11.93 3.65
CA LYS A 13 -14.56 11.81 2.38
C LYS A 13 -15.98 11.30 2.59
N THR A 14 -16.88 11.71 1.72
CA THR A 14 -18.23 11.17 1.62
C THR A 14 -18.45 10.64 0.22
N VAL A 15 -18.77 9.36 0.11
CA VAL A 15 -19.02 8.68 -1.15
C VAL A 15 -20.49 8.25 -1.22
N THR A 16 -21.11 8.38 -2.38
CA THR A 16 -22.46 7.88 -2.64
C THR A 16 -22.37 6.83 -3.74
N ALA A 17 -22.51 5.57 -3.37
CA ALA A 17 -22.32 4.43 -4.27
C ALA A 17 -23.29 3.28 -3.97
N PRO A 18 -23.45 2.32 -4.88
CA PRO A 18 -24.08 1.04 -4.55
C PRO A 18 -23.31 0.36 -3.40
N PRO A 19 -23.98 -0.22 -2.39
CA PRO A 19 -23.33 -0.73 -1.19
C PRO A 19 -22.31 -1.84 -1.48
N MET A 20 -22.51 -2.60 -2.55
CA MET A 20 -21.62 -3.68 -2.99
C MET A 20 -20.58 -3.24 -4.04
N LYS A 21 -20.50 -1.94 -4.40
CA LYS A 21 -19.42 -1.44 -5.27
C LYS A 21 -18.08 -1.74 -4.59
N ARG A 22 -17.12 -2.27 -5.34
CA ARG A 22 -15.78 -2.58 -4.81
C ARG A 22 -15.09 -1.28 -4.35
N LEU A 23 -14.40 -1.34 -3.22
CA LEU A 23 -13.62 -0.20 -2.74
C LEU A 23 -12.57 0.24 -3.78
N LEU A 24 -11.96 -0.70 -4.51
CA LEU A 24 -11.04 -0.39 -5.60
C LEU A 24 -11.66 0.56 -6.63
N ASP A 25 -12.89 0.29 -7.06
CA ASP A 25 -13.59 1.13 -8.05
C ASP A 25 -13.93 2.50 -7.46
N VAL A 26 -14.35 2.56 -6.20
CA VAL A 26 -14.59 3.82 -5.50
C VAL A 26 -13.32 4.67 -5.42
N LEU A 27 -12.18 4.08 -5.03
CA LEU A 27 -10.91 4.80 -4.98
C LEU A 27 -10.53 5.34 -6.36
N ARG A 28 -10.58 4.51 -7.39
CA ARG A 28 -10.11 4.85 -8.73
C ARG A 28 -11.05 5.76 -9.52
N GLU A 29 -12.36 5.51 -9.46
CA GLU A 29 -13.36 6.19 -10.29
C GLU A 29 -13.97 7.40 -9.57
N ASP A 30 -14.41 7.22 -8.33
CA ASP A 30 -15.13 8.26 -7.60
C ASP A 30 -14.16 9.26 -6.94
N LEU A 31 -13.06 8.75 -6.35
CA LEU A 31 -12.05 9.58 -5.65
C LEU A 31 -10.83 9.91 -6.51
N ARG A 32 -10.71 9.35 -7.72
CA ARG A 32 -9.60 9.57 -8.65
C ARG A 32 -8.22 9.19 -8.12
N LEU A 33 -8.17 8.32 -7.12
CA LEU A 33 -6.94 7.74 -6.56
C LEU A 33 -6.59 6.49 -7.37
N THR A 34 -5.83 6.66 -8.44
CA THR A 34 -5.53 5.60 -9.42
C THR A 34 -4.29 4.78 -9.09
N GLY A 35 -3.63 5.06 -7.96
CA GLY A 35 -2.43 4.36 -7.52
C GLY A 35 -2.67 2.89 -7.22
N ALA A 36 -3.74 2.54 -6.49
CA ALA A 36 -4.17 1.14 -6.37
C ALA A 36 -4.54 0.60 -7.76
N LYS A 37 -3.96 -0.55 -8.14
CA LYS A 37 -4.09 -1.12 -9.48
C LYS A 37 -4.98 -2.36 -9.50
N GLU A 38 -5.70 -2.57 -10.60
CA GLU A 38 -6.39 -3.83 -10.84
C GLU A 38 -5.47 -4.76 -11.64
N GLY A 39 -5.12 -5.90 -11.06
CA GLY A 39 -4.42 -6.99 -11.76
C GLY A 39 -5.37 -8.15 -12.04
N CYS A 40 -5.78 -8.89 -11.01
CA CYS A 40 -6.69 -10.04 -11.15
C CYS A 40 -8.18 -9.70 -10.93
N GLY A 41 -8.49 -8.74 -10.06
CA GLY A 41 -9.87 -8.44 -9.62
C GLY A 41 -10.49 -9.47 -8.68
N GLU A 42 -9.72 -10.49 -8.27
CA GLU A 42 -10.18 -11.71 -7.55
C GLU A 42 -9.47 -11.90 -6.20
N GLY A 43 -8.69 -10.89 -5.73
CA GLY A 43 -8.04 -10.93 -4.42
C GLY A 43 -6.72 -11.68 -4.36
N GLU A 44 -6.15 -12.15 -5.48
CA GLU A 44 -5.00 -13.05 -5.48
C GLU A 44 -3.66 -12.34 -5.70
N CYS A 45 -3.63 -11.26 -6.48
CA CYS A 45 -2.36 -10.68 -6.94
C CYS A 45 -1.83 -9.53 -6.08
N GLY A 46 -2.61 -8.95 -5.20
CA GLY A 46 -2.20 -7.85 -4.31
C GLY A 46 -1.92 -6.50 -4.99
N SER A 47 -2.12 -6.34 -6.32
CA SER A 47 -1.89 -5.05 -6.99
C SER A 47 -2.82 -3.93 -6.49
N CYS A 48 -3.97 -4.31 -5.92
CA CYS A 48 -4.96 -3.42 -5.34
C CYS A 48 -4.83 -3.25 -3.82
N SER A 49 -3.76 -3.74 -3.21
CA SER A 49 -3.56 -3.64 -1.76
C SER A 49 -3.58 -2.19 -1.30
N ILE A 50 -4.26 -1.96 -0.19
CA ILE A 50 -4.33 -0.70 0.58
C ILE A 50 -4.24 -1.03 2.07
N LEU A 51 -4.01 -0.03 2.91
CA LEU A 51 -4.20 -0.20 4.35
C LEU A 51 -5.62 0.27 4.72
N MET A 52 -6.34 -0.56 5.43
CA MET A 52 -7.64 -0.23 6.02
C MET A 52 -7.57 -0.43 7.53
N ASN A 53 -7.67 0.66 8.28
CA ASN A 53 -7.48 0.68 9.73
C ASN A 53 -6.12 0.08 10.18
N GLY A 54 -5.07 0.32 9.39
CA GLY A 54 -3.72 -0.21 9.62
C GLY A 54 -3.44 -1.60 9.03
N GLU A 55 -4.47 -2.36 8.64
CA GLU A 55 -4.31 -3.71 8.10
C GLU A 55 -4.26 -3.73 6.57
N LEU A 56 -3.39 -4.57 6.01
CA LEU A 56 -3.24 -4.73 4.57
C LEU A 56 -4.40 -5.55 3.99
N VAL A 57 -5.17 -4.95 3.09
CA VAL A 57 -6.33 -5.60 2.47
C VAL A 57 -6.35 -5.43 0.95
N ASN A 58 -6.94 -6.38 0.24
CA ASN A 58 -7.16 -6.30 -1.21
C ASN A 58 -8.47 -5.55 -1.51
N SER A 59 -8.36 -4.28 -1.92
CA SER A 59 -9.53 -3.41 -2.15
C SER A 59 -10.52 -3.91 -3.21
N CYS A 60 -10.11 -4.82 -4.09
CA CYS A 60 -11.01 -5.45 -5.07
C CYS A 60 -12.04 -6.41 -4.43
N LEU A 61 -11.79 -6.87 -3.19
CA LEU A 61 -12.70 -7.76 -2.46
C LEU A 61 -13.55 -7.04 -1.39
N VAL A 62 -13.26 -5.77 -1.11
CA VAL A 62 -13.95 -5.01 -0.06
C VAL A 62 -15.16 -4.28 -0.64
N PRO A 63 -16.40 -4.63 -0.23
CA PRO A 63 -17.58 -3.82 -0.54
C PRO A 63 -17.49 -2.46 0.16
N VAL A 64 -17.81 -1.38 -0.53
CA VAL A 64 -17.67 -0.04 0.04
C VAL A 64 -18.52 0.18 1.29
N LEU A 65 -19.61 -0.57 1.45
CA LEU A 65 -20.45 -0.51 2.66
C LEU A 65 -19.66 -0.88 3.94
N GLN A 66 -18.64 -1.73 3.84
CA GLN A 66 -17.77 -2.11 4.98
C GLN A 66 -16.79 -1.00 5.36
N CYS A 67 -16.70 0.06 4.55
CA CYS A 67 -15.76 1.16 4.78
C CYS A 67 -16.38 2.32 5.58
N GLU A 68 -17.60 2.17 6.12
CA GLU A 68 -18.18 3.22 6.99
C GLU A 68 -17.27 3.47 8.19
N SER A 69 -16.87 4.74 8.37
CA SER A 69 -15.94 5.21 9.40
C SER A 69 -14.52 4.59 9.33
N ALA A 70 -14.16 3.91 8.22
CA ALA A 70 -12.84 3.33 8.06
C ALA A 70 -11.78 4.39 7.73
N HIS A 71 -10.55 4.14 8.18
CA HIS A 71 -9.35 4.89 7.79
C HIS A 71 -8.61 4.11 6.70
N ILE A 72 -8.49 4.71 5.52
CA ILE A 72 -7.87 4.10 4.35
C ILE A 72 -6.61 4.87 3.98
N THR A 73 -5.50 4.14 3.84
CA THR A 73 -4.27 4.67 3.26
C THR A 73 -3.99 3.97 1.94
N THR A 74 -3.91 4.77 0.87
CA THR A 74 -3.49 4.32 -0.46
C THR A 74 -2.03 4.72 -0.70
N ILE A 75 -1.46 4.29 -1.84
CA ILE A 75 -0.08 4.65 -2.19
C ILE A 75 0.12 6.17 -2.29
N GLU A 76 -0.89 6.92 -2.67
CA GLU A 76 -0.85 8.37 -2.71
C GLU A 76 -0.67 8.98 -1.31
N GLY A 77 -1.20 8.31 -0.29
CA GLY A 77 -1.07 8.75 1.11
C GLY A 77 0.26 8.37 1.76
N VAL A 78 1.01 7.42 1.20
CA VAL A 78 2.27 6.96 1.81
C VAL A 78 3.30 8.08 1.91
N ALA A 79 3.36 8.98 0.93
CA ALA A 79 4.27 10.13 0.97
C ALA A 79 3.95 11.09 2.15
N HIS A 80 2.70 11.13 2.63
CA HIS A 80 2.31 11.94 3.79
C HIS A 80 2.77 11.32 5.13
N LEU A 81 3.24 10.07 5.10
CA LEU A 81 3.83 9.39 6.25
C LEU A 81 5.35 9.59 6.31
N ALA A 82 5.93 10.29 5.33
CA ALA A 82 7.34 10.65 5.31
C ALA A 82 7.65 11.74 6.36
N ALA A 83 8.93 11.89 6.72
CA ALA A 83 9.38 12.96 7.59
C ALA A 83 9.14 14.33 6.96
N GLU A 84 9.03 15.37 7.79
CA GLU A 84 8.79 16.74 7.35
C GLU A 84 9.88 17.20 6.38
N GLY A 85 9.48 17.66 5.19
CA GLY A 85 10.39 18.11 4.13
C GLY A 85 10.78 17.04 3.11
N GLU A 86 10.46 15.77 3.33
CA GLU A 86 10.69 14.70 2.36
C GLU A 86 9.55 14.62 1.35
N LYS A 87 9.90 14.41 0.06
CA LYS A 87 8.92 14.27 -1.03
C LYS A 87 8.39 12.86 -1.19
N LEU A 88 9.16 11.87 -0.75
CA LEU A 88 8.84 10.44 -0.84
C LEU A 88 9.09 9.78 0.51
N HIS A 89 8.29 8.81 0.84
CA HIS A 89 8.56 7.94 1.98
C HIS A 89 9.84 7.11 1.73
N PRO A 90 10.69 6.82 2.74
CA PRO A 90 11.93 6.04 2.58
C PRO A 90 11.73 4.73 1.80
N ILE A 91 10.65 4.00 2.03
CA ILE A 91 10.32 2.79 1.26
C ILE A 91 10.18 3.10 -0.23
N GLN A 92 9.49 4.19 -0.60
CA GLN A 92 9.34 4.58 -2.01
C GLN A 92 10.70 4.93 -2.63
N GLN A 93 11.55 5.64 -1.89
CA GLN A 93 12.91 5.99 -2.32
C GLN A 93 13.74 4.74 -2.57
N CYS A 94 13.75 3.77 -1.63
CA CYS A 94 14.48 2.50 -1.78
C CYS A 94 14.00 1.69 -2.99
N PHE A 95 12.70 1.69 -3.27
CA PHE A 95 12.16 1.03 -4.47
C PHE A 95 12.67 1.65 -5.76
N LEU A 96 12.84 2.97 -5.81
CA LEU A 96 13.43 3.69 -6.95
C LEU A 96 14.91 3.37 -7.08
N GLU A 97 15.69 3.50 -6.02
CA GLU A 97 17.14 3.31 -6.01
C GLU A 97 17.55 1.89 -6.38
N LYS A 98 16.83 0.87 -5.90
CA LYS A 98 17.08 -0.53 -6.26
C LYS A 98 16.53 -0.95 -7.61
N GLY A 99 15.75 -0.07 -8.28
CA GLY A 99 15.07 -0.44 -9.52
C GLY A 99 14.08 -1.60 -9.29
N ALA A 100 13.37 -1.57 -8.16
CA ALA A 100 12.42 -2.60 -7.75
C ALA A 100 11.09 -2.56 -8.53
N ALA A 101 10.95 -1.63 -9.48
CA ALA A 101 9.80 -1.50 -10.38
C ALA A 101 10.22 -1.68 -11.84
N GLN A 102 9.38 -2.36 -12.63
CA GLN A 102 9.51 -2.43 -14.09
C GLN A 102 8.22 -1.91 -14.73
N CYS A 103 7.17 -2.75 -14.91
CA CYS A 103 5.90 -2.28 -15.46
C CYS A 103 5.10 -1.39 -14.49
N GLY A 104 5.36 -1.46 -13.19
CA GLY A 104 4.76 -0.61 -12.16
C GLY A 104 3.41 -1.08 -11.60
N ILE A 105 2.78 -2.12 -12.17
CA ILE A 105 1.43 -2.57 -11.74
C ILE A 105 1.42 -3.09 -10.30
N CYS A 106 2.40 -3.90 -9.91
CA CYS A 106 2.49 -4.43 -8.54
C CYS A 106 3.06 -3.41 -7.54
N THR A 107 3.76 -2.37 -8.01
CA THR A 107 4.59 -1.50 -7.16
C THR A 107 3.82 -0.82 -6.03
N PRO A 108 2.63 -0.23 -6.24
CA PRO A 108 1.85 0.37 -5.16
C PRO A 108 1.51 -0.62 -4.05
N GLY A 109 1.02 -1.81 -4.42
CA GLY A 109 0.69 -2.86 -3.46
C GLY A 109 1.93 -3.39 -2.72
N MET A 110 3.05 -3.57 -3.42
CA MET A 110 4.33 -3.99 -2.83
C MET A 110 4.85 -2.97 -1.80
N ILE A 111 4.73 -1.68 -2.07
CA ILE A 111 5.16 -0.62 -1.14
C ILE A 111 4.30 -0.63 0.12
N LEU A 112 2.97 -0.74 -0.01
CA LEU A 112 2.05 -0.81 1.13
C LEU A 112 2.23 -2.10 1.94
N ALA A 113 2.46 -3.25 1.28
CA ALA A 113 2.81 -4.50 1.95
C ALA A 113 4.15 -4.40 2.69
N THR A 114 5.14 -3.71 2.10
CA THR A 114 6.42 -3.44 2.76
C THR A 114 6.24 -2.54 3.98
N HIS A 115 5.44 -1.48 3.87
CA HIS A 115 5.13 -0.60 5.00
C HIS A 115 4.53 -1.41 6.17
N HIS A 116 3.47 -2.17 5.90
CA HIS A 116 2.82 -3.02 6.90
C HIS A 116 3.78 -4.07 7.51
N LEU A 117 4.66 -4.66 6.69
CA LEU A 117 5.69 -5.60 7.16
C LEU A 117 6.67 -4.92 8.12
N LEU A 118 7.17 -3.73 7.77
CA LEU A 118 8.19 -3.02 8.57
C LEU A 118 7.63 -2.44 9.87
N GLU A 119 6.35 -2.09 9.92
CA GLU A 119 5.68 -1.75 11.18
C GLU A 119 5.66 -2.95 12.14
N LYS A 120 5.45 -4.15 11.62
CA LYS A 120 5.40 -5.38 12.41
C LYS A 120 6.79 -5.93 12.74
N TYR A 121 7.72 -5.86 11.79
CA TYR A 121 9.09 -6.36 11.88
C TYR A 121 10.05 -5.27 11.37
N PRO A 122 10.54 -4.37 12.24
CA PRO A 122 11.44 -3.30 11.81
C PRO A 122 12.76 -3.79 11.18
N GLN A 123 13.20 -5.00 11.54
CA GLN A 123 14.39 -5.67 11.00
C GLN A 123 14.01 -7.08 10.53
N PRO A 124 13.32 -7.20 9.37
CA PRO A 124 12.81 -8.50 8.95
C PRO A 124 13.93 -9.39 8.40
N THR A 125 13.86 -10.68 8.74
CA THR A 125 14.65 -11.72 8.06
C THR A 125 14.18 -11.88 6.61
N LEU A 126 15.00 -12.52 5.76
CA LEU A 126 14.59 -12.80 4.38
C LEU A 126 13.29 -13.60 4.32
N LEU A 127 13.10 -14.57 5.21
CA LEU A 127 11.89 -15.38 5.27
C LEU A 127 10.66 -14.49 5.59
N GLN A 128 10.79 -13.60 6.57
CA GLN A 128 9.71 -12.65 6.91
C GLN A 128 9.37 -11.71 5.74
N ILE A 129 10.39 -11.28 4.96
CA ILE A 129 10.15 -10.49 3.74
C ILE A 129 9.38 -11.30 2.71
N GLN A 130 9.78 -12.55 2.47
CA GLN A 130 9.11 -13.44 1.52
C GLN A 130 7.66 -13.72 1.93
N GLU A 131 7.42 -14.03 3.20
CA GLU A 131 6.08 -14.26 3.75
C GLU A 131 5.21 -12.99 3.72
N GLY A 132 5.77 -11.85 4.14
CA GLY A 132 5.05 -10.57 4.17
C GLY A 132 4.64 -10.04 2.79
N LEU A 133 5.39 -10.41 1.75
CA LEU A 133 5.10 -10.05 0.37
C LEU A 133 4.44 -11.17 -0.45
N ALA A 134 4.18 -12.33 0.14
CA ALA A 134 3.64 -13.50 -0.59
C ALA A 134 2.29 -13.24 -1.26
N GLY A 135 1.47 -12.34 -0.68
CA GLY A 135 0.19 -11.91 -1.24
C GLY A 135 0.28 -10.89 -2.39
N ASN A 136 1.49 -10.44 -2.73
CA ASN A 136 1.72 -9.42 -3.77
C ASN A 136 2.57 -9.99 -4.91
N LEU A 137 1.94 -10.24 -6.06
CA LEU A 137 2.60 -10.90 -7.18
C LEU A 137 3.27 -9.91 -8.12
N CYS A 138 4.54 -10.22 -8.49
CA CYS A 138 5.27 -9.50 -9.52
C CYS A 138 5.71 -10.46 -10.63
N ARG A 139 5.32 -10.20 -11.87
CA ARG A 139 5.70 -11.04 -13.03
C ARG A 139 7.02 -10.59 -13.68
N CYS A 140 7.50 -9.39 -13.36
CA CYS A 140 8.61 -8.77 -14.11
C CYS A 140 9.97 -8.91 -13.43
N THR A 141 10.06 -8.66 -12.10
CA THR A 141 11.33 -8.40 -11.40
C THR A 141 12.06 -9.64 -10.89
N GLY A 142 11.37 -10.77 -10.79
CA GLY A 142 11.89 -11.96 -10.10
C GLY A 142 12.12 -11.75 -8.60
N TYR A 143 11.53 -10.68 -8.01
CA TYR A 143 11.52 -10.30 -6.59
C TYR A 143 12.86 -9.85 -5.99
N MET A 144 14.01 -10.22 -6.52
CA MET A 144 15.32 -9.95 -5.88
C MET A 144 15.51 -8.46 -5.57
N ARG A 145 15.27 -7.58 -6.53
CA ARG A 145 15.39 -6.13 -6.34
C ARG A 145 14.35 -5.55 -5.37
N ILE A 146 13.17 -6.17 -5.30
CA ILE A 146 12.14 -5.83 -4.32
C ILE A 146 12.64 -6.17 -2.91
N PHE A 147 13.19 -7.39 -2.71
CA PHE A 147 13.74 -7.80 -1.41
C PHE A 147 14.91 -6.91 -0.98
N ASP A 148 15.77 -6.51 -1.92
CA ASP A 148 16.88 -5.58 -1.64
C ASP A 148 16.36 -4.20 -1.23
N ALA A 149 15.29 -3.69 -1.88
CA ALA A 149 14.63 -2.45 -1.50
C ALA A 149 14.03 -2.50 -0.08
N VAL A 150 13.38 -3.62 0.27
CA VAL A 150 12.82 -3.83 1.62
C VAL A 150 13.92 -3.85 2.68
N ARG A 151 15.04 -4.56 2.42
CA ARG A 151 16.17 -4.60 3.33
C ARG A 151 16.81 -3.23 3.54
N GLN A 152 16.97 -2.46 2.46
CA GLN A 152 17.49 -1.10 2.57
C GLN A 152 16.54 -0.21 3.38
N ALA A 153 15.25 -0.24 3.10
CA ALA A 153 14.26 0.53 3.83
C ALA A 153 14.24 0.17 5.33
N ALA A 154 14.38 -1.11 5.67
CA ALA A 154 14.51 -1.56 7.05
C ALA A 154 15.75 -0.98 7.73
N ALA A 155 16.90 -0.96 7.04
CA ALA A 155 18.15 -0.42 7.58
C ALA A 155 18.05 1.11 7.79
N GLU A 156 17.44 1.85 6.89
CA GLU A 156 17.26 3.30 6.99
C GLU A 156 16.28 3.69 8.09
N SER A 157 15.20 2.94 8.31
CA SER A 157 14.22 3.20 9.37
C SER A 157 14.82 3.14 10.78
N VAL A 158 15.87 2.34 10.99
CA VAL A 158 16.58 2.25 12.28
C VAL A 158 17.46 3.49 12.53
N THR A 159 18.00 4.11 11.47
CA THR A 159 18.86 5.30 11.63
C THR A 159 18.07 6.55 12.00
N VAL A 160 16.77 6.63 11.66
CA VAL A 160 15.90 7.74 12.02
C VAL A 160 15.36 7.63 13.47
N GLY A 161 15.29 6.41 14.03
CA GLY A 161 14.81 6.15 15.38
C GLY A 161 15.84 6.30 16.52
N VAL A 162 17.10 6.65 16.23
CA VAL A 162 18.22 6.72 17.20
C VAL A 162 18.66 8.18 17.47
N ALA A 163 17.95 9.15 16.94
CA ALA A 163 18.19 10.57 17.27
C ALA A 163 17.23 11.00 18.41
N GLU A 164 17.54 10.59 19.65
CA GLU A 164 17.14 11.26 20.89
C GLU A 164 18.22 12.25 21.32
#